data_b0deffbe88e3b05b39abb88326c01266
#
_entry.id   b0deffbe88e3b05b39abb88326c01266
#
_cell.length_a   1.000
_cell.length_b   1.000
_cell.length_c   1.000
_cell.angle_alpha   90.00
_cell.angle_beta   90.00
_cell.angle_gamma   90.00
#
_symmetry.space_group_name_H-M   'P 1'
#
loop_
_entity.id
_entity.type
_entity.pdbx_description
1 polymer ?
#
loop_
_entity_poly.entity_id
_entity_poly.type
_entity_poly.pdbx_seq_one_letter_code
_entity_poly.pdbx_strand_id
1 'polypeptide(L)'
;MSNTLLEKFFTILFKLPDGRSMEDYYKTVAMITPIASADLKTGKTFPASGLLVAASLDTVAEYFVATSQIYKEAEAVFNQKANAQTTSQIKYLFIFEKDSDDTYPEALDKAKTINTKFAQVTMTSRTAADIVAVAGWCLTNKRFLSATIDIADIADVATLKTGLNNYAYIVARKTANVTEGIGSAVASTTTKGYFGGTKGSAQFTQLVGITPEQLTDTQISSLDSANIAYYSNVSPVDGAGAEDFGYNWVIGSKMIGGILRQRMMIMDYVEKAMALKSLEFLNMKPGYDEDGNATLWGILQVLGRSLQTYELIVPDTEEVAGFVFNVKRIRGTADSIQNTDIEAYNAKKYKVYGYYYDKITGEKVDVELVVDPTSMEVENLLA
;
A
#
# COMPACT_ATOMS: atom_id res chain seq x y z
N MET A 1 -8.45 30.40 -5.88
CA MET A 1 -7.94 30.59 -4.50
C MET A 1 -7.10 29.37 -4.19
N SER A 2 -5.83 29.62 -3.91
CA SER A 2 -4.77 28.60 -3.81
C SER A 2 -5.06 27.60 -2.68
N ASN A 3 -4.90 26.30 -2.96
CA ASN A 3 -4.97 25.19 -2.02
C ASN A 3 -3.91 25.23 -0.90
N THR A 4 -3.03 26.24 -0.92
CA THR A 4 -1.89 26.42 -0.01
C THR A 4 -2.27 26.61 1.47
N LEU A 5 -3.48 27.06 1.77
CA LEU A 5 -3.95 27.18 3.16
C LEU A 5 -4.38 25.83 3.75
N LEU A 6 -4.95 24.97 2.92
CA LEU A 6 -5.29 23.60 3.33
C LEU A 6 -4.04 22.73 3.48
N GLU A 7 -3.01 22.93 2.67
CA GLU A 7 -1.74 22.20 2.76
C GLU A 7 -0.93 22.55 4.01
N LYS A 8 -1.06 23.76 4.53
CA LYS A 8 -0.42 24.15 5.80
C LYS A 8 -1.06 23.52 7.04
N PHE A 9 -2.33 23.13 6.96
CA PHE A 9 -3.07 22.53 8.09
C PHE A 9 -3.05 20.99 8.08
N PHE A 10 -2.54 20.38 7.04
CA PHE A 10 -2.55 18.91 6.87
C PHE A 10 -1.20 18.41 6.38
N THR A 11 -0.21 18.39 7.25
CA THR A 11 1.08 17.74 6.96
C THR A 11 0.93 16.21 6.90
N ILE A 12 -0.16 15.66 7.45
CA ILE A 12 -0.66 14.33 7.10
C ILE A 12 -1.74 14.53 6.04
N LEU A 13 -1.31 14.59 4.80
CA LEU A 13 -2.19 14.72 3.64
C LEU A 13 -2.99 13.46 3.38
N PHE A 14 -3.92 13.14 4.28
CA PHE A 14 -5.09 12.38 3.93
C PHE A 14 -6.23 13.32 3.60
N LYS A 15 -6.19 13.93 2.42
CA LYS A 15 -7.43 14.24 1.73
C LYS A 15 -8.11 12.92 1.43
N LEU A 16 -8.76 12.33 2.44
CA LEU A 16 -9.83 11.40 2.17
C LEU A 16 -10.90 12.23 1.47
N PRO A 17 -11.19 11.92 0.20
CA PRO A 17 -12.15 12.74 -0.52
C PRO A 17 -13.54 12.43 0.01
N ASP A 18 -14.28 13.47 0.27
CA ASP A 18 -15.74 13.54 0.29
C ASP A 18 -16.45 12.22 0.65
N GLY A 19 -16.43 11.85 1.94
CA GLY A 19 -17.25 10.74 2.45
C GLY A 19 -16.90 9.34 1.96
N ARG A 20 -15.79 9.15 1.22
CA ARG A 20 -15.34 7.82 0.82
C ARG A 20 -14.52 7.19 1.94
N SER A 21 -14.80 5.91 2.21
CA SER A 21 -14.14 5.17 3.26
C SER A 21 -12.62 5.00 2.95
N MET A 22 -11.80 4.89 3.98
CA MET A 22 -10.40 4.46 3.86
C MET A 22 -10.26 3.19 3.02
N GLU A 23 -11.29 2.36 3.04
CA GLU A 23 -11.41 1.14 2.25
C GLU A 23 -11.24 1.39 0.74
N ASP A 24 -11.87 2.43 0.19
CA ASP A 24 -11.77 2.78 -1.23
C ASP A 24 -10.35 3.18 -1.63
N TYR A 25 -9.61 3.81 -0.73
CA TYR A 25 -8.22 4.16 -0.94
C TYR A 25 -7.34 2.93 -1.16
N TYR A 26 -7.51 1.90 -0.33
CA TYR A 26 -6.77 0.65 -0.48
C TYR A 26 -7.28 -0.24 -1.62
N LYS A 27 -8.52 -0.05 -2.06
CA LYS A 27 -9.11 -0.74 -3.21
C LYS A 27 -8.80 -0.07 -4.55
N THR A 28 -7.93 0.94 -4.56
CA THR A 28 -7.51 1.64 -5.78
C THR A 28 -6.04 1.39 -6.06
N VAL A 29 -5.76 0.96 -7.29
CA VAL A 29 -4.39 0.78 -7.81
C VAL A 29 -4.09 1.90 -8.80
N ALA A 30 -2.93 2.53 -8.69
CA ALA A 30 -2.40 3.48 -9.66
C ALA A 30 -1.35 2.78 -10.52
N MET A 31 -1.53 2.82 -11.82
CA MET A 31 -0.56 2.37 -12.82
C MET A 31 0.09 3.58 -13.45
N ILE A 32 1.41 3.67 -13.38
CA ILE A 32 2.20 4.72 -14.04
C ILE A 32 2.85 4.14 -15.27
N THR A 33 2.64 4.75 -16.43
CA THR A 33 3.10 4.21 -17.69
C THR A 33 3.31 5.29 -18.75
N PRO A 34 4.35 5.22 -19.57
CA PRO A 34 4.40 5.96 -20.82
C PRO A 34 3.30 5.45 -21.74
N ILE A 35 2.69 6.35 -22.51
CA ILE A 35 1.61 6.01 -23.45
C ILE A 35 2.05 6.40 -24.85
N ALA A 36 2.32 5.40 -25.67
CA ALA A 36 2.61 5.62 -27.08
C ALA A 36 1.31 5.67 -27.91
N SER A 37 1.34 6.41 -29.01
CA SER A 37 0.20 6.44 -29.94
C SER A 37 -0.19 5.04 -30.48
N ALA A 38 0.78 4.12 -30.56
CA ALA A 38 0.55 2.73 -30.97
C ALA A 38 -0.20 1.90 -29.91
N ASP A 39 -0.19 2.33 -28.65
CA ASP A 39 -0.94 1.67 -27.58
C ASP A 39 -2.44 2.01 -27.64
N LEU A 40 -2.77 3.14 -28.25
CA LEU A 40 -4.13 3.65 -28.34
C LEU A 40 -4.87 3.07 -29.54
N LYS A 41 -6.17 2.85 -29.39
CA LYS A 41 -7.04 2.52 -30.52
C LYS A 41 -7.13 3.67 -31.50
N THR A 42 -7.32 3.34 -32.76
CA THR A 42 -7.49 4.31 -33.86
C THR A 42 -8.57 5.35 -33.51
N GLY A 43 -8.20 6.61 -33.59
CA GLY A 43 -9.10 7.75 -33.31
C GLY A 43 -9.29 8.04 -31.82
N LYS A 44 -8.57 7.35 -30.93
CA LYS A 44 -8.58 7.67 -29.49
C LYS A 44 -7.35 8.49 -29.11
N THR A 45 -7.55 9.38 -28.17
CA THR A 45 -6.49 10.12 -27.47
C THR A 45 -6.61 9.86 -25.99
N PHE A 46 -5.51 9.83 -25.28
CA PHE A 46 -5.55 9.70 -23.83
C PHE A 46 -6.20 10.96 -23.21
N PRO A 47 -6.91 10.85 -22.07
CA PRO A 47 -7.54 12.01 -21.45
C PRO A 47 -6.53 13.15 -21.19
N ALA A 48 -6.90 14.39 -21.57
CA ALA A 48 -6.03 15.57 -21.39
C ALA A 48 -5.70 15.87 -19.91
N SER A 49 -6.42 15.26 -18.98
CA SER A 49 -6.11 15.34 -17.55
C SER A 49 -4.90 14.50 -17.13
N GLY A 50 -4.34 13.68 -18.02
CA GLY A 50 -3.27 12.73 -17.70
C GLY A 50 -3.73 11.52 -16.84
N LEU A 51 -5.05 11.33 -16.69
CA LEU A 51 -5.62 10.25 -15.88
C LEU A 51 -6.81 9.58 -16.59
N LEU A 52 -6.75 8.25 -16.74
CA LEU A 52 -7.89 7.41 -17.04
C LEU A 52 -8.33 6.65 -15.78
N VAL A 53 -9.59 6.81 -15.40
CA VAL A 53 -10.21 6.07 -14.28
C VAL A 53 -10.98 4.89 -14.83
N ALA A 54 -10.51 3.68 -14.59
CA ALA A 54 -11.14 2.45 -15.04
C ALA A 54 -11.75 1.67 -13.86
N ALA A 55 -13.05 1.37 -13.95
CA ALA A 55 -13.76 0.48 -13.01
C ALA A 55 -13.84 -0.96 -13.52
N SER A 56 -13.57 -1.18 -14.81
CA SER A 56 -13.58 -2.47 -15.49
C SER A 56 -12.57 -2.50 -16.62
N LEU A 57 -12.26 -3.70 -17.10
CA LEU A 57 -11.41 -3.88 -18.27
C LEU A 57 -12.04 -3.25 -19.53
N ASP A 58 -13.37 -3.23 -19.65
CA ASP A 58 -14.06 -2.61 -20.80
C ASP A 58 -13.69 -1.13 -20.94
N THR A 59 -13.60 -0.40 -19.82
CA THR A 59 -13.16 1.01 -19.83
C THR A 59 -11.76 1.15 -20.41
N VAL A 60 -10.85 0.24 -20.08
CA VAL A 60 -9.48 0.23 -20.64
C VAL A 60 -9.52 -0.15 -22.12
N ALA A 61 -10.35 -1.12 -22.48
CA ALA A 61 -10.54 -1.58 -23.84
C ALA A 61 -11.11 -0.50 -24.79
N GLU A 62 -11.77 0.54 -24.26
CA GLU A 62 -12.22 1.67 -25.08
C GLU A 62 -11.05 2.52 -25.60
N TYR A 63 -9.94 2.59 -24.87
CA TYR A 63 -8.81 3.45 -25.19
C TYR A 63 -7.63 2.67 -25.78
N PHE A 64 -7.31 1.49 -25.25
CA PHE A 64 -6.08 0.76 -25.56
C PHE A 64 -6.32 -0.45 -26.47
N VAL A 65 -5.33 -0.74 -27.31
CA VAL A 65 -5.32 -1.98 -28.09
C VAL A 65 -4.98 -3.17 -27.18
N ALA A 66 -5.60 -4.32 -27.43
CA ALA A 66 -5.42 -5.51 -26.59
C ALA A 66 -3.97 -6.06 -26.55
N THR A 67 -3.14 -5.66 -27.51
CA THR A 67 -1.73 -6.05 -27.58
C THR A 67 -0.81 -5.13 -26.79
N SER A 68 -1.29 -3.97 -26.33
CA SER A 68 -0.48 -3.02 -25.56
C SER A 68 -0.14 -3.59 -24.17
N GLN A 69 1.03 -3.24 -23.66
CA GLN A 69 1.44 -3.62 -22.31
C GLN A 69 0.47 -3.08 -21.25
N ILE A 70 -0.05 -1.87 -21.46
CA ILE A 70 -1.02 -1.21 -20.57
C ILE A 70 -2.29 -2.04 -20.44
N TYR A 71 -2.81 -2.53 -21.59
CA TYR A 71 -3.99 -3.39 -21.58
C TYR A 71 -3.72 -4.71 -20.84
N LYS A 72 -2.57 -5.34 -21.07
CA LYS A 72 -2.18 -6.61 -20.42
C LYS A 72 -2.03 -6.46 -18.89
N GLU A 73 -1.44 -5.37 -18.43
CA GLU A 73 -1.35 -5.07 -17.01
C GLU A 73 -2.76 -4.82 -16.40
N ALA A 74 -3.63 -4.09 -17.11
CA ALA A 74 -5.00 -3.87 -16.66
C ALA A 74 -5.82 -5.17 -16.67
N GLU A 75 -5.66 -6.01 -17.68
CA GLU A 75 -6.27 -7.34 -17.76
C GLU A 75 -5.86 -8.20 -16.55
N ALA A 76 -4.57 -8.21 -16.22
CA ALA A 76 -4.05 -8.92 -15.06
C ALA A 76 -4.68 -8.41 -13.73
N VAL A 77 -4.91 -7.10 -13.60
CA VAL A 77 -5.60 -6.50 -12.45
C VAL A 77 -7.05 -6.96 -12.37
N PHE A 78 -7.82 -6.82 -13.47
CA PHE A 78 -9.26 -7.06 -13.45
C PHE A 78 -9.63 -8.54 -13.44
N ASN A 79 -8.80 -9.42 -14.01
CA ASN A 79 -9.01 -10.86 -13.96
C ASN A 79 -9.04 -11.40 -12.53
N GLN A 80 -8.35 -10.76 -11.57
CA GLN A 80 -8.37 -11.19 -10.17
C GLN A 80 -9.73 -10.98 -9.49
N LYS A 81 -10.65 -10.21 -10.06
CA LYS A 81 -12.04 -10.10 -9.56
C LYS A 81 -12.78 -11.44 -9.58
N ALA A 82 -12.45 -12.31 -10.53
CA ALA A 82 -13.03 -13.64 -10.66
C ALA A 82 -12.34 -14.70 -9.80
N ASN A 83 -11.28 -14.33 -9.08
CA ASN A 83 -10.50 -15.26 -8.28
C ASN A 83 -11.25 -15.67 -7.02
N ALA A 84 -11.67 -16.95 -6.95
CA ALA A 84 -12.41 -17.48 -5.82
C ALA A 84 -11.63 -17.46 -4.50
N GLN A 85 -10.29 -17.50 -4.55
CA GLN A 85 -9.42 -17.49 -3.36
C GLN A 85 -9.25 -16.08 -2.79
N THR A 86 -9.17 -15.07 -3.65
CA THR A 86 -8.88 -13.69 -3.24
C THR A 86 -10.04 -12.74 -3.39
N THR A 87 -10.97 -12.98 -4.35
CA THR A 87 -12.03 -12.04 -4.75
C THR A 87 -11.52 -10.60 -4.64
N SER A 88 -10.68 -10.19 -5.57
CA SER A 88 -10.16 -8.82 -5.62
C SER A 88 -11.33 -7.84 -5.54
N GLN A 89 -11.29 -6.99 -4.53
CA GLN A 89 -12.27 -5.92 -4.35
C GLN A 89 -11.77 -4.61 -4.95
N ILE A 90 -10.86 -4.68 -5.91
CA ILE A 90 -10.39 -3.47 -6.59
C ILE A 90 -11.59 -2.67 -7.11
N LYS A 91 -11.66 -1.41 -6.73
CA LYS A 91 -12.73 -0.50 -7.14
C LYS A 91 -12.36 0.23 -8.41
N TYR A 92 -11.12 0.73 -8.46
CA TYR A 92 -10.61 1.49 -9.58
C TYR A 92 -9.16 1.11 -9.90
N LEU A 93 -8.87 1.08 -11.19
CA LEU A 93 -7.51 1.20 -11.72
C LEU A 93 -7.37 2.63 -12.27
N PHE A 94 -6.45 3.39 -11.71
CA PHE A 94 -6.05 4.70 -12.21
C PHE A 94 -4.85 4.49 -13.12
N ILE A 95 -4.98 4.86 -14.40
CA ILE A 95 -3.87 4.82 -15.34
C ILE A 95 -3.42 6.27 -15.51
N PHE A 96 -2.19 6.55 -15.09
CA PHE A 96 -1.55 7.86 -15.20
C PHE A 96 -0.51 7.81 -16.32
N GLU A 97 -0.55 8.83 -17.16
CA GLU A 97 0.45 9.03 -18.18
C GLU A 97 1.76 9.51 -17.58
N LYS A 98 2.85 8.89 -18.01
CA LYS A 98 4.20 9.37 -17.78
C LYS A 98 4.69 10.05 -19.06
N ASP A 99 4.94 11.34 -18.99
CA ASP A 99 5.54 12.08 -20.10
C ASP A 99 6.94 11.54 -20.44
N SER A 100 7.36 11.67 -21.70
CA SER A 100 8.67 11.16 -22.17
C SER A 100 9.84 11.71 -21.37
N ASP A 101 9.75 12.96 -20.96
CA ASP A 101 10.82 13.70 -20.28
C ASP A 101 10.83 13.52 -18.77
N ASP A 102 9.76 12.94 -18.20
CA ASP A 102 9.66 12.69 -16.77
C ASP A 102 10.41 11.41 -16.37
N THR A 103 10.94 11.43 -15.17
CA THR A 103 11.22 10.19 -14.42
C THR A 103 9.92 9.63 -13.84
N TYR A 104 9.92 8.36 -13.42
CA TYR A 104 8.74 7.76 -12.77
C TYR A 104 8.33 8.47 -11.45
N PRO A 105 9.25 8.90 -10.55
CA PRO A 105 8.91 9.72 -9.40
C PRO A 105 8.24 11.05 -9.76
N GLU A 106 8.72 11.77 -10.77
CA GLU A 106 8.12 13.03 -11.24
C GLU A 106 6.70 12.81 -11.79
N ALA A 107 6.51 11.74 -12.58
CA ALA A 107 5.17 11.36 -13.04
C ALA A 107 4.23 11.01 -11.88
N LEU A 108 4.73 10.36 -10.83
CA LEU A 108 3.96 10.06 -9.62
C LEU A 108 3.64 11.32 -8.81
N ASP A 109 4.53 12.31 -8.76
CA ASP A 109 4.24 13.60 -8.13
C ASP A 109 3.15 14.35 -8.90
N LYS A 110 3.20 14.36 -10.23
CA LYS A 110 2.11 14.87 -11.09
C LYS A 110 0.80 14.09 -10.84
N ALA A 111 0.85 12.75 -10.84
CA ALA A 111 -0.30 11.89 -10.57
C ALA A 111 -0.94 12.21 -9.21
N LYS A 112 -0.13 12.44 -8.17
CA LYS A 112 -0.59 12.84 -6.85
C LYS A 112 -1.30 14.18 -6.84
N THR A 113 -0.92 15.13 -7.71
CA THR A 113 -1.65 16.41 -7.84
C THR A 113 -3.01 16.26 -8.51
N ILE A 114 -3.16 15.27 -9.40
CA ILE A 114 -4.40 14.97 -10.10
C ILE A 114 -5.35 14.17 -9.19
N ASN A 115 -4.85 13.12 -8.54
CA ASN A 115 -5.66 12.28 -7.66
C ASN A 115 -4.78 11.54 -6.63
N THR A 116 -5.09 11.71 -5.35
CA THR A 116 -4.36 11.10 -4.23
C THR A 116 -4.99 9.80 -3.72
N LYS A 117 -6.09 9.32 -4.35
CA LYS A 117 -6.98 8.28 -3.82
C LYS A 117 -6.52 6.85 -4.10
N PHE A 118 -5.24 6.57 -4.02
CA PHE A 118 -4.67 5.24 -4.24
C PHE A 118 -3.62 4.88 -3.20
N ALA A 119 -3.65 3.64 -2.73
CA ALA A 119 -2.63 3.09 -1.84
C ALA A 119 -1.59 2.27 -2.60
N GLN A 120 -2.04 1.59 -3.65
CA GLN A 120 -1.21 0.66 -4.43
C GLN A 120 -0.68 1.37 -5.67
N VAL A 121 0.58 1.11 -5.99
CA VAL A 121 1.25 1.58 -7.20
C VAL A 121 1.74 0.38 -7.99
N THR A 122 1.55 0.41 -9.29
CA THR A 122 2.17 -0.50 -10.25
C THR A 122 2.71 0.28 -11.44
N MET A 123 3.50 -0.37 -12.27
CA MET A 123 4.15 0.27 -13.41
C MET A 123 4.40 -0.75 -14.52
N THR A 124 4.48 -0.27 -15.74
CA THR A 124 4.81 -1.11 -16.90
C THR A 124 6.30 -1.33 -17.09
N SER A 125 7.15 -0.44 -16.56
CA SER A 125 8.60 -0.65 -16.57
C SER A 125 9.02 -1.81 -15.69
N ARG A 126 10.02 -2.54 -16.15
CA ARG A 126 10.58 -3.72 -15.48
C ARG A 126 12.07 -3.56 -15.21
N THR A 127 12.61 -2.36 -15.42
CA THR A 127 14.02 -2.08 -15.16
C THR A 127 14.26 -1.88 -13.68
N ALA A 128 15.38 -2.40 -13.18
CA ALA A 128 15.76 -2.28 -11.79
C ALA A 128 15.84 -0.80 -11.33
N ALA A 129 16.39 0.08 -12.18
CA ALA A 129 16.54 1.50 -11.87
C ALA A 129 15.20 2.19 -11.64
N ASP A 130 14.22 1.97 -12.51
CA ASP A 130 12.88 2.54 -12.37
C ASP A 130 12.18 1.99 -11.13
N ILE A 131 12.30 0.68 -10.87
CA ILE A 131 11.71 0.03 -9.70
C ILE A 131 12.26 0.64 -8.41
N VAL A 132 13.59 0.83 -8.32
CA VAL A 132 14.25 1.46 -7.15
C VAL A 132 13.76 2.91 -6.98
N ALA A 133 13.69 3.67 -8.05
CA ALA A 133 13.23 5.06 -8.01
C ALA A 133 11.78 5.16 -7.50
N VAL A 134 10.89 4.31 -8.02
CA VAL A 134 9.48 4.27 -7.58
C VAL A 134 9.36 3.75 -6.15
N ALA A 135 10.16 2.78 -5.74
CA ALA A 135 10.17 2.28 -4.37
C ALA A 135 10.59 3.37 -3.36
N GLY A 136 11.58 4.20 -3.71
CA GLY A 136 11.97 5.37 -2.92
C GLY A 136 10.85 6.40 -2.79
N TRP A 137 10.15 6.68 -3.88
CA TRP A 137 8.97 7.54 -3.86
C TRP A 137 7.85 6.95 -2.99
N CYS A 138 7.60 5.64 -3.10
CA CYS A 138 6.58 4.94 -2.31
C CYS A 138 6.88 4.99 -0.81
N LEU A 139 8.15 4.84 -0.41
CA LEU A 139 8.57 4.99 0.98
C LEU A 139 8.22 6.39 1.52
N THR A 140 8.62 7.44 0.78
CA THR A 140 8.39 8.83 1.18
C THR A 140 6.90 9.18 1.25
N ASN A 141 6.10 8.63 0.34
CA ASN A 141 4.69 8.96 0.22
C ASN A 141 3.76 7.93 0.91
N LYS A 142 4.32 6.93 1.60
CA LYS A 142 3.57 5.85 2.27
C LYS A 142 2.58 5.18 1.29
N ARG A 143 3.10 4.69 0.14
CA ARG A 143 2.37 3.92 -0.88
C ARG A 143 3.04 2.57 -1.08
N PHE A 144 2.31 1.60 -1.59
CA PHE A 144 2.82 0.24 -1.79
C PHE A 144 3.07 -0.02 -3.27
N LEU A 145 4.33 -0.21 -3.63
CA LEU A 145 4.70 -0.65 -4.97
C LEU A 145 4.50 -2.16 -5.09
N SER A 146 3.88 -2.60 -6.17
CA SER A 146 3.95 -3.98 -6.65
C SER A 146 4.45 -3.95 -8.09
N ALA A 147 5.67 -4.43 -8.31
CA ALA A 147 6.32 -4.36 -9.61
C ALA A 147 6.78 -5.75 -10.08
N THR A 148 6.88 -5.88 -11.40
CA THR A 148 7.45 -7.07 -12.04
C THR A 148 8.89 -6.79 -12.42
N ILE A 149 9.78 -7.77 -12.17
CA ILE A 149 11.17 -7.76 -12.66
C ILE A 149 11.44 -8.97 -13.55
N ASP A 150 12.28 -8.79 -14.56
CA ASP A 150 12.74 -9.91 -15.37
C ASP A 150 13.78 -10.75 -14.63
N ILE A 151 13.66 -12.07 -14.68
CA ILE A 151 14.63 -12.98 -14.04
C ILE A 151 16.03 -12.87 -14.66
N ALA A 152 16.14 -12.46 -15.93
CA ALA A 152 17.44 -12.21 -16.56
C ALA A 152 18.24 -11.13 -15.79
N ASP A 153 17.54 -10.22 -15.12
CA ASP A 153 18.12 -9.12 -14.34
C ASP A 153 18.41 -9.50 -12.87
N ILE A 154 18.35 -10.77 -12.50
CA ILE A 154 18.67 -11.21 -11.12
C ILE A 154 20.09 -10.80 -10.70
N ALA A 155 21.01 -10.63 -11.63
CA ALA A 155 22.33 -10.06 -11.33
C ALA A 155 22.21 -8.65 -10.69
N ASP A 156 21.17 -7.88 -11.01
CA ASP A 156 20.88 -6.57 -10.46
C ASP A 156 20.14 -6.63 -9.10
N VAL A 157 19.75 -7.83 -8.65
CA VAL A 157 19.04 -8.03 -7.38
C VAL A 157 19.86 -7.50 -6.19
N ALA A 158 21.18 -7.62 -6.24
CA ALA A 158 22.04 -7.06 -5.21
C ALA A 158 21.94 -5.52 -5.16
N THR A 159 21.86 -4.88 -6.32
CA THR A 159 21.63 -3.42 -6.48
C THR A 159 20.23 -3.04 -6.02
N LEU A 160 19.22 -3.83 -6.38
CA LEU A 160 17.86 -3.65 -5.90
C LEU A 160 17.79 -3.70 -4.38
N LYS A 161 18.48 -4.64 -3.76
CA LYS A 161 18.44 -4.86 -2.30
C LYS A 161 18.95 -3.67 -1.49
N THR A 162 19.87 -2.88 -2.03
CA THR A 162 20.40 -1.67 -1.36
C THR A 162 19.49 -0.45 -1.48
N GLY A 163 18.62 -0.38 -2.50
CA GLY A 163 17.71 0.75 -2.75
C GLY A 163 16.26 0.49 -2.38
N LEU A 164 15.89 -0.76 -2.08
CA LEU A 164 14.52 -1.14 -1.83
C LEU A 164 14.20 -1.26 -0.33
N ASN A 165 12.94 -1.04 -0.01
CA ASN A 165 12.45 -0.86 1.34
C ASN A 165 11.16 -1.69 1.57
N ASN A 166 10.56 -1.54 2.74
CA ASN A 166 9.34 -2.27 3.12
C ASN A 166 8.05 -1.77 2.43
N TYR A 167 8.14 -0.86 1.46
CA TYR A 167 7.02 -0.41 0.64
C TYR A 167 7.06 -0.98 -0.79
N ALA A 168 8.03 -1.86 -1.11
CA ALA A 168 8.17 -2.48 -2.42
C ALA A 168 8.04 -4.01 -2.34
N TYR A 169 7.09 -4.55 -3.09
CA TYR A 169 6.87 -5.97 -3.31
C TYR A 169 7.19 -6.29 -4.77
N ILE A 170 8.21 -7.10 -4.98
CA ILE A 170 8.70 -7.41 -6.33
C ILE A 170 8.39 -8.85 -6.67
N VAL A 171 7.91 -9.08 -7.88
CA VAL A 171 7.61 -10.41 -8.40
C VAL A 171 8.45 -10.66 -9.66
N ALA A 172 9.17 -11.76 -9.67
CA ALA A 172 10.02 -12.13 -10.80
C ALA A 172 9.25 -12.84 -11.92
N ARG A 173 9.62 -12.55 -13.19
CA ARG A 173 9.13 -13.20 -14.40
C ARG A 173 10.27 -13.55 -15.34
N LYS A 174 10.10 -14.61 -16.13
CA LYS A 174 10.98 -14.88 -17.27
C LYS A 174 10.65 -13.94 -18.44
N THR A 175 11.65 -13.60 -19.22
CA THR A 175 11.52 -12.74 -20.41
C THR A 175 10.46 -13.23 -21.39
N ALA A 176 10.29 -14.54 -21.53
CA ALA A 176 9.27 -15.13 -22.40
C ALA A 176 7.82 -14.75 -22.03
N ASN A 177 7.58 -14.44 -20.74
CA ASN A 177 6.26 -14.14 -20.21
C ASN A 177 6.12 -12.68 -19.74
N VAL A 178 6.99 -11.77 -20.19
CA VAL A 178 7.01 -10.37 -19.75
C VAL A 178 5.74 -9.58 -20.07
N THR A 179 4.94 -10.01 -21.03
CA THR A 179 3.69 -9.33 -21.38
C THR A 179 2.59 -9.49 -20.34
N GLU A 180 2.72 -10.44 -19.40
CA GLU A 180 1.74 -10.64 -18.35
C GLU A 180 2.09 -9.79 -17.12
N GLY A 181 1.13 -9.02 -16.64
CA GLY A 181 1.30 -8.08 -15.52
C GLY A 181 1.21 -8.74 -14.15
N ILE A 182 2.17 -9.57 -13.75
CA ILE A 182 2.11 -10.29 -12.49
C ILE A 182 2.15 -9.35 -11.26
N GLY A 183 2.98 -8.30 -11.29
CA GLY A 183 3.01 -7.28 -10.24
C GLY A 183 1.67 -6.58 -10.08
N SER A 184 1.04 -6.23 -11.22
CA SER A 184 -0.29 -5.62 -11.26
C SER A 184 -1.38 -6.58 -10.75
N ALA A 185 -1.32 -7.87 -11.13
CA ALA A 185 -2.21 -8.89 -10.60
C ALA A 185 -2.11 -8.98 -9.07
N VAL A 186 -0.89 -9.06 -8.54
CA VAL A 186 -0.64 -9.13 -7.10
C VAL A 186 -1.08 -7.83 -6.39
N ALA A 187 -0.89 -6.65 -6.98
CA ALA A 187 -1.40 -5.41 -6.43
C ALA A 187 -2.91 -5.47 -6.16
N SER A 188 -3.66 -6.10 -7.06
CA SER A 188 -5.11 -6.21 -6.94
C SER A 188 -5.57 -7.27 -5.94
N THR A 189 -4.79 -8.33 -5.71
CA THR A 189 -5.19 -9.43 -4.80
C THR A 189 -5.17 -9.04 -3.33
N THR A 190 -4.34 -8.10 -2.95
CA THR A 190 -4.17 -7.66 -1.55
C THR A 190 -5.34 -6.89 -0.98
N THR A 191 -6.25 -6.44 -1.83
CA THR A 191 -7.37 -5.62 -1.36
C THR A 191 -8.37 -6.37 -0.50
N LYS A 192 -8.51 -7.70 -0.67
CA LYS A 192 -9.46 -8.50 0.12
C LYS A 192 -9.01 -8.76 1.56
N GLY A 193 -7.75 -9.10 1.76
CA GLY A 193 -7.24 -9.50 3.06
C GLY A 193 -7.02 -8.33 4.01
N TYR A 194 -7.07 -7.12 3.49
CA TYR A 194 -6.91 -5.91 4.26
C TYR A 194 -8.13 -5.62 5.15
N PHE A 195 -9.33 -6.00 4.70
CA PHE A 195 -10.59 -5.67 5.36
C PHE A 195 -11.44 -6.89 5.74
N GLY A 196 -10.92 -8.07 5.63
CA GLY A 196 -11.70 -9.29 5.83
C GLY A 196 -10.90 -10.48 6.32
N GLY A 197 -9.93 -10.26 7.23
CA GLY A 197 -9.22 -11.33 7.90
C GLY A 197 -7.85 -11.70 7.34
N THR A 198 -7.26 -12.72 7.91
CA THR A 198 -5.91 -13.23 7.67
C THR A 198 -5.61 -13.70 6.23
N LYS A 199 -6.56 -13.61 5.32
CA LYS A 199 -6.48 -14.14 3.94
C LYS A 199 -5.82 -13.20 2.94
N GLY A 200 -5.22 -12.10 3.35
CA GLY A 200 -4.65 -11.09 2.44
C GLY A 200 -3.17 -11.28 2.11
N SER A 201 -2.59 -12.40 2.45
CA SER A 201 -1.24 -12.72 1.98
C SER A 201 -1.28 -12.96 0.46
N ALA A 202 -0.32 -12.40 -0.27
CA ALA A 202 -0.12 -12.79 -1.66
C ALA A 202 0.40 -14.22 -1.78
N GLN A 203 1.05 -14.74 -0.74
CA GLN A 203 1.60 -16.09 -0.70
C GLN A 203 0.48 -17.14 -0.81
N PHE A 204 0.74 -18.17 -1.60
CA PHE A 204 -0.21 -19.27 -1.91
C PHE A 204 -1.47 -18.81 -2.64
N THR A 205 -1.42 -17.64 -3.28
CA THR A 205 -2.52 -17.17 -4.11
C THR A 205 -2.36 -17.68 -5.53
N GLN A 206 -3.42 -18.28 -6.08
CA GLN A 206 -3.53 -18.51 -7.51
C GLN A 206 -3.86 -17.20 -8.21
N LEU A 207 -3.20 -16.94 -9.33
CA LEU A 207 -3.47 -15.77 -10.17
C LEU A 207 -4.23 -16.18 -11.42
N VAL A 208 -5.37 -15.53 -11.66
CA VAL A 208 -6.19 -15.79 -12.84
C VAL A 208 -5.57 -15.11 -14.06
N GLY A 209 -5.40 -15.88 -15.16
CA GLY A 209 -4.86 -15.36 -16.41
C GLY A 209 -3.35 -15.10 -16.39
N ILE A 210 -2.63 -15.66 -15.42
CA ILE A 210 -1.17 -15.56 -15.32
C ILE A 210 -0.58 -16.97 -15.47
N THR A 211 0.41 -17.11 -16.32
CA THR A 211 1.14 -18.35 -16.55
C THR A 211 2.18 -18.55 -15.45
N PRO A 212 2.25 -19.72 -14.81
CA PRO A 212 3.28 -20.01 -13.82
C PRO A 212 4.65 -20.12 -14.46
N GLU A 213 5.69 -19.74 -13.71
CA GLU A 213 7.08 -19.87 -14.11
C GLU A 213 7.61 -21.27 -13.79
N GLN A 214 8.45 -21.79 -14.68
CA GLN A 214 9.27 -22.97 -14.40
C GLN A 214 10.68 -22.48 -14.04
N LEU A 215 11.01 -22.50 -12.77
CA LEU A 215 12.26 -22.00 -12.23
C LEU A 215 13.19 -23.15 -11.86
N THR A 216 14.49 -22.93 -12.01
CA THR A 216 15.51 -23.84 -11.48
C THR A 216 15.74 -23.56 -9.99
N ASP A 217 16.26 -24.55 -9.26
CA ASP A 217 16.59 -24.42 -7.83
C ASP A 217 17.54 -23.24 -7.56
N THR A 218 18.48 -22.99 -8.48
CA THR A 218 19.40 -21.83 -8.37
C THR A 218 18.64 -20.51 -8.47
N GLN A 219 17.68 -20.40 -9.39
CA GLN A 219 16.84 -19.22 -9.53
C GLN A 219 15.97 -19.02 -8.28
N ILE A 220 15.33 -20.08 -7.81
CA ILE A 220 14.53 -20.08 -6.58
C ILE A 220 15.36 -19.59 -5.38
N SER A 221 16.53 -20.20 -5.15
CA SER A 221 17.42 -19.80 -4.06
C SER A 221 17.85 -18.34 -4.12
N SER A 222 18.11 -17.84 -5.34
CA SER A 222 18.47 -16.43 -5.56
C SER A 222 17.32 -15.49 -5.23
N LEU A 223 16.10 -15.80 -5.68
CA LEU A 223 14.90 -15.02 -5.43
C LEU A 223 14.55 -14.99 -3.94
N ASP A 224 14.55 -16.15 -3.28
CA ASP A 224 14.26 -16.27 -1.84
C ASP A 224 15.26 -15.48 -1.00
N SER A 225 16.56 -15.55 -1.33
CA SER A 225 17.59 -14.79 -0.63
C SER A 225 17.43 -13.26 -0.76
N ALA A 226 16.75 -12.82 -1.80
CA ALA A 226 16.47 -11.42 -2.09
C ALA A 226 15.08 -10.95 -1.63
N ASN A 227 14.26 -11.82 -1.06
CA ASN A 227 12.85 -11.59 -0.77
C ASN A 227 12.04 -11.15 -2.02
N ILE A 228 12.38 -11.69 -3.18
CA ILE A 228 11.63 -11.48 -4.41
C ILE A 228 10.67 -12.64 -4.59
N ALA A 229 9.39 -12.32 -4.76
CA ALA A 229 8.35 -13.30 -5.01
C ALA A 229 8.39 -13.82 -6.46
N TYR A 230 7.77 -14.97 -6.68
CA TYR A 230 7.59 -15.56 -8.00
C TYR A 230 6.27 -16.34 -8.05
N TYR A 231 5.78 -16.60 -9.26
CA TYR A 231 4.57 -17.38 -9.47
C TYR A 231 4.94 -18.69 -10.17
N SER A 232 4.79 -19.81 -9.47
CA SER A 232 5.28 -21.09 -9.96
C SER A 232 4.33 -22.23 -9.60
N ASN A 233 4.45 -23.33 -10.30
CA ASN A 233 3.81 -24.59 -9.92
C ASN A 233 4.57 -25.22 -8.74
N VAL A 234 3.85 -25.57 -7.69
CA VAL A 234 4.36 -26.29 -6.53
C VAL A 234 3.70 -27.64 -6.47
N SER A 235 4.44 -28.68 -6.78
CA SER A 235 3.97 -30.06 -6.78
C SER A 235 4.68 -30.90 -5.70
N PRO A 236 3.98 -31.80 -5.02
CA PRO A 236 4.61 -32.77 -4.13
C PRO A 236 5.29 -33.92 -4.88
N VAL A 237 5.16 -33.97 -6.20
CA VAL A 237 5.70 -35.04 -7.07
C VAL A 237 6.73 -34.42 -8.02
N ASP A 238 7.88 -35.06 -8.14
CA ASP A 238 8.93 -34.66 -9.07
C ASP A 238 8.80 -35.42 -10.41
N GLY A 239 9.20 -34.76 -11.50
CA GLY A 239 9.30 -35.38 -12.82
C GLY A 239 8.22 -34.93 -13.80
N ALA A 240 8.17 -35.60 -14.95
CA ALA A 240 7.20 -35.28 -16.00
C ALA A 240 5.76 -35.53 -15.53
N GLY A 241 4.87 -34.55 -15.71
CA GLY A 241 3.49 -34.59 -15.23
C GLY A 241 3.33 -34.15 -13.78
N ALA A 242 4.38 -33.65 -13.13
CA ALA A 242 4.30 -33.09 -11.79
C ALA A 242 3.33 -31.93 -11.69
N GLU A 243 3.20 -31.14 -12.76
CA GLU A 243 2.27 -30.02 -12.89
C GLU A 243 0.80 -30.43 -12.76
N ASP A 244 0.44 -31.67 -13.10
CA ASP A 244 -0.93 -32.17 -12.97
C ASP A 244 -1.36 -32.38 -11.51
N PHE A 245 -0.37 -32.49 -10.61
CA PHE A 245 -0.58 -32.73 -9.17
C PHE A 245 -0.29 -31.50 -8.31
N GLY A 246 0.17 -30.42 -8.93
CA GLY A 246 0.60 -29.20 -8.24
C GLY A 246 -0.44 -28.11 -8.25
N TYR A 247 -0.12 -27.07 -7.50
CA TYR A 247 -0.87 -25.83 -7.48
C TYR A 247 0.00 -24.69 -7.98
N ASN A 248 -0.57 -23.81 -8.78
CA ASN A 248 0.10 -22.59 -9.22
C ASN A 248 -0.07 -21.51 -8.16
N TRP A 249 1.00 -21.16 -7.48
CA TRP A 249 0.97 -20.22 -6.36
C TRP A 249 2.00 -19.09 -6.51
N VAL A 250 1.63 -17.93 -5.99
CA VAL A 250 2.61 -16.89 -5.65
C VAL A 250 3.42 -17.39 -4.45
N ILE A 251 4.72 -17.46 -4.61
CA ILE A 251 5.67 -17.84 -3.55
C ILE A 251 6.44 -16.58 -3.14
N GLY A 252 6.55 -16.35 -1.85
CA GLY A 252 7.12 -15.14 -1.27
C GLY A 252 6.06 -14.23 -0.67
N SER A 253 6.23 -13.88 0.58
CA SER A 253 5.27 -13.06 1.35
C SER A 253 5.87 -11.74 1.82
N LYS A 254 7.17 -11.52 1.59
CA LYS A 254 7.91 -10.39 2.14
C LYS A 254 8.03 -9.26 1.13
N MET A 255 7.97 -8.04 1.64
CA MET A 255 8.54 -6.89 0.96
C MET A 255 10.04 -7.08 0.84
N ILE A 256 10.67 -6.42 -0.10
CA ILE A 256 12.11 -6.64 -0.33
C ILE A 256 12.97 -6.23 0.88
N GLY A 257 12.48 -5.33 1.71
CA GLY A 257 13.08 -4.98 3.01
C GLY A 257 12.97 -6.06 4.09
N GLY A 258 12.27 -7.18 3.82
CA GLY A 258 12.19 -8.34 4.70
C GLY A 258 10.96 -8.44 5.59
N ILE A 259 10.14 -7.39 5.69
CA ILE A 259 8.90 -7.42 6.45
C ILE A 259 7.80 -8.07 5.60
N LEU A 260 6.93 -8.85 6.23
CA LEU A 260 5.77 -9.42 5.55
C LEU A 260 4.90 -8.30 4.95
N ARG A 261 4.57 -8.42 3.66
CA ARG A 261 3.78 -7.43 2.93
C ARG A 261 2.48 -7.09 3.65
N GLN A 262 1.75 -8.10 4.06
CA GLN A 262 0.48 -7.95 4.76
C GLN A 262 0.64 -7.20 6.08
N ARG A 263 1.68 -7.51 6.86
CA ARG A 263 1.99 -6.80 8.10
C ARG A 263 2.23 -5.31 7.86
N MET A 264 3.06 -4.96 6.86
CA MET A 264 3.28 -3.55 6.50
C MET A 264 1.99 -2.81 6.15
N MET A 265 1.11 -3.46 5.40
CA MET A 265 -0.17 -2.86 5.04
C MET A 265 -1.10 -2.68 6.24
N ILE A 266 -1.11 -3.61 7.19
CA ILE A 266 -1.87 -3.48 8.44
C ILE A 266 -1.32 -2.31 9.27
N MET A 267 0.00 -2.22 9.43
CA MET A 267 0.63 -1.14 10.17
C MET A 267 0.27 0.23 9.57
N ASP A 268 0.38 0.38 8.26
CA ASP A 268 0.00 1.59 7.54
C ASP A 268 -1.50 1.93 7.73
N TYR A 269 -2.37 0.92 7.67
CA TYR A 269 -3.82 1.12 7.88
C TYR A 269 -4.12 1.59 9.30
N VAL A 270 -3.54 0.94 10.31
CA VAL A 270 -3.77 1.30 11.72
C VAL A 270 -3.28 2.73 11.99
N GLU A 271 -2.07 3.08 11.51
CA GLU A 271 -1.53 4.43 11.62
C GLU A 271 -2.50 5.47 11.04
N LYS A 272 -2.96 5.24 9.82
CA LYS A 272 -3.88 6.14 9.11
C LYS A 272 -5.25 6.22 9.79
N ALA A 273 -5.77 5.10 10.28
CA ALA A 273 -7.04 5.06 10.99
C ALA A 273 -6.96 5.86 12.30
N MET A 274 -5.85 5.73 13.03
CA MET A 274 -5.62 6.50 14.25
C MET A 274 -5.50 7.99 13.96
N ALA A 275 -4.72 8.37 12.94
CA ALA A 275 -4.60 9.76 12.52
C ALA A 275 -5.95 10.35 12.11
N LEU A 276 -6.75 9.63 11.32
CA LEU A 276 -8.09 10.06 10.92
C LEU A 276 -9.01 10.28 12.13
N LYS A 277 -9.03 9.33 13.07
CA LYS A 277 -9.84 9.44 14.28
C LYS A 277 -9.39 10.60 15.18
N SER A 278 -8.10 10.87 15.22
CA SER A 278 -7.56 12.03 15.91
C SER A 278 -7.97 13.35 15.22
N LEU A 279 -8.01 13.40 13.89
CA LEU A 279 -8.52 14.57 13.15
C LEU A 279 -10.02 14.77 13.35
N GLU A 280 -10.81 13.69 13.39
CA GLU A 280 -12.24 13.76 13.72
C GLU A 280 -12.45 14.37 15.12
N PHE A 281 -11.64 13.95 16.10
CA PHE A 281 -11.64 14.55 17.44
C PHE A 281 -11.31 16.04 17.41
N LEU A 282 -10.26 16.45 16.68
CA LEU A 282 -9.90 17.86 16.56
C LEU A 282 -11.02 18.70 15.92
N ASN A 283 -11.74 18.12 14.93
CA ASN A 283 -12.87 18.79 14.29
C ASN A 283 -14.06 19.05 15.24
N MET A 284 -14.16 18.29 16.34
CA MET A 284 -15.13 18.54 17.42
C MET A 284 -14.78 19.75 18.26
N LYS A 285 -13.62 20.39 18.06
CA LYS A 285 -13.08 21.51 18.83
C LYS A 285 -13.04 21.22 20.35
N PRO A 286 -12.37 20.14 20.76
CA PRO A 286 -12.35 19.71 22.15
C PRO A 286 -11.69 20.75 23.05
N GLY A 287 -12.11 20.81 24.30
CA GLY A 287 -11.37 21.52 25.35
C GLY A 287 -10.04 20.81 25.61
N TYR A 288 -9.04 21.59 26.04
CA TYR A 288 -7.78 21.03 26.53
C TYR A 288 -7.87 20.73 28.04
N ASP A 289 -8.67 19.75 28.40
CA ASP A 289 -9.03 19.37 29.75
C ASP A 289 -9.14 17.85 29.90
N GLU A 290 -9.61 17.35 31.03
CA GLU A 290 -9.82 15.93 31.29
C GLU A 290 -10.92 15.34 30.38
N ASP A 291 -11.94 16.12 30.05
CA ASP A 291 -13.04 15.67 29.20
C ASP A 291 -12.55 15.46 27.75
N GLY A 292 -11.71 16.37 27.25
CA GLY A 292 -11.02 16.20 25.94
C GLY A 292 -10.13 14.96 25.93
N ASN A 293 -9.37 14.73 27.02
CA ASN A 293 -8.53 13.53 27.14
C ASN A 293 -9.36 12.25 27.13
N ALA A 294 -10.46 12.21 27.92
CA ALA A 294 -11.36 11.07 27.98
C ALA A 294 -12.07 10.81 26.63
N THR A 295 -12.46 11.89 25.95
CA THR A 295 -13.12 11.80 24.63
C THR A 295 -12.19 11.20 23.58
N LEU A 296 -10.95 11.68 23.47
CA LEU A 296 -9.98 11.11 22.52
C LEU A 296 -9.66 9.66 22.85
N TRP A 297 -9.47 9.35 24.14
CA TRP A 297 -9.26 7.97 24.58
C TRP A 297 -10.44 7.06 24.18
N GLY A 298 -11.68 7.50 24.41
CA GLY A 298 -12.89 6.76 24.02
C GLY A 298 -12.96 6.48 22.53
N ILE A 299 -12.66 7.47 21.69
CA ILE A 299 -12.61 7.33 20.22
C ILE A 299 -11.60 6.26 19.81
N LEU A 300 -10.41 6.25 20.43
CA LEU A 300 -9.36 5.28 20.12
C LEU A 300 -9.70 3.87 20.63
N GLN A 301 -10.43 3.74 21.76
CA GLN A 301 -10.93 2.43 22.20
C GLN A 301 -11.94 1.85 21.21
N VAL A 302 -12.87 2.66 20.69
CA VAL A 302 -13.82 2.24 19.63
C VAL A 302 -13.07 1.82 18.37
N LEU A 303 -12.05 2.58 17.97
CA LEU A 303 -11.20 2.20 16.82
C LEU A 303 -10.52 0.85 17.06
N GLY A 304 -9.88 0.65 18.22
CA GLY A 304 -9.21 -0.62 18.55
C GLY A 304 -10.16 -1.83 18.46
N ARG A 305 -11.38 -1.69 18.98
CA ARG A 305 -12.42 -2.73 18.85
C ARG A 305 -12.81 -2.99 17.39
N SER A 306 -12.91 -1.94 16.59
CA SER A 306 -13.20 -2.07 15.16
C SER A 306 -12.08 -2.81 14.43
N LEU A 307 -10.81 -2.51 14.74
CA LEU A 307 -9.64 -3.19 14.17
C LEU A 307 -9.61 -4.69 14.55
N GLN A 308 -10.03 -5.05 15.77
CA GLN A 308 -10.21 -6.45 16.18
C GLN A 308 -11.32 -7.13 15.37
N THR A 309 -12.45 -6.45 15.18
CA THR A 309 -13.59 -6.97 14.38
C THR A 309 -13.18 -7.20 12.92
N TYR A 310 -12.33 -6.35 12.37
CA TYR A 310 -11.77 -6.51 11.02
C TYR A 310 -10.60 -7.50 10.95
N GLU A 311 -10.27 -8.15 12.05
CA GLU A 311 -9.16 -9.10 12.17
C GLU A 311 -7.79 -8.53 11.77
N LEU A 312 -7.57 -7.25 11.95
CA LEU A 312 -6.29 -6.57 11.68
C LEU A 312 -5.35 -6.66 12.87
N ILE A 313 -5.90 -6.67 14.08
CA ILE A 313 -5.15 -6.85 15.31
C ILE A 313 -5.70 -8.04 16.10
N VAL A 314 -4.88 -8.59 16.98
CA VAL A 314 -5.24 -9.76 17.80
C VAL A 314 -6.42 -9.41 18.72
N PRO A 315 -7.42 -10.29 18.91
CA PRO A 315 -8.45 -10.08 19.89
C PRO A 315 -7.88 -10.13 21.32
N ASP A 316 -8.58 -9.53 22.26
CA ASP A 316 -8.23 -9.63 23.68
C ASP A 316 -8.33 -11.11 24.14
N THR A 317 -7.44 -11.51 25.00
CA THR A 317 -7.48 -12.76 25.77
C THR A 317 -7.59 -12.45 27.25
N GLU A 318 -7.81 -13.48 28.08
CA GLU A 318 -7.84 -13.32 29.55
C GLU A 318 -6.51 -12.79 30.11
N GLU A 319 -5.40 -13.10 29.43
CA GLU A 319 -4.05 -12.76 29.90
C GLU A 319 -3.47 -11.52 29.23
N VAL A 320 -3.85 -11.24 27.97
CA VAL A 320 -3.23 -10.19 27.15
C VAL A 320 -4.29 -9.40 26.40
N ALA A 321 -4.25 -8.09 26.56
CA ALA A 321 -5.03 -7.18 25.72
C ALA A 321 -4.43 -7.13 24.32
N GLY A 322 -5.27 -7.29 23.29
CA GLY A 322 -4.85 -7.22 21.89
C GLY A 322 -4.38 -5.83 21.47
N PHE A 323 -4.81 -4.80 22.20
CA PHE A 323 -4.32 -3.42 22.08
C PHE A 323 -4.42 -2.67 23.41
N VAL A 324 -3.55 -1.68 23.56
CA VAL A 324 -3.62 -0.69 24.66
C VAL A 324 -3.35 0.68 24.04
N PHE A 325 -4.36 1.53 23.98
CA PHE A 325 -4.22 2.92 23.56
C PHE A 325 -4.53 3.84 24.72
N ASN A 326 -3.56 4.66 25.06
CA ASN A 326 -3.66 5.64 26.14
C ASN A 326 -3.51 7.05 25.58
N VAL A 327 -4.07 8.01 26.30
CA VAL A 327 -3.97 9.42 25.97
C VAL A 327 -3.50 10.18 27.20
N LYS A 328 -2.55 11.09 27.00
CA LYS A 328 -2.15 12.05 28.03
C LYS A 328 -2.04 13.45 27.42
N ARG A 329 -2.34 14.45 28.20
CA ARG A 329 -2.04 15.84 27.84
C ARG A 329 -0.55 16.11 28.00
N ILE A 330 0.04 16.78 27.05
CA ILE A 330 1.42 17.25 27.13
C ILE A 330 1.42 18.78 26.96
N ARG A 331 2.29 19.45 27.72
CA ARG A 331 2.53 20.88 27.59
C ARG A 331 3.94 21.06 27.01
N GLY A 332 4.02 21.68 25.84
CA GLY A 332 5.29 21.90 25.16
C GLY A 332 5.83 20.69 24.38
N THR A 333 6.93 20.87 23.68
CA THR A 333 7.57 19.90 22.79
C THR A 333 8.57 18.95 23.47
N ALA A 334 8.85 19.13 24.75
CA ALA A 334 9.81 18.31 25.49
C ALA A 334 9.23 17.83 26.83
N ASP A 335 9.66 16.66 27.27
CA ASP A 335 9.33 16.12 28.60
C ASP A 335 9.87 16.99 29.76
N SER A 336 10.70 17.98 29.47
CA SER A 336 11.28 18.92 30.42
C SER A 336 10.62 20.27 30.30
N ILE A 337 9.51 20.47 31.02
CA ILE A 337 8.92 21.79 31.19
C ILE A 337 9.75 22.55 32.23
N GLN A 338 10.60 23.42 31.74
CA GLN A 338 10.97 24.56 32.54
C GLN A 338 9.92 25.65 32.29
N ASN A 339 9.29 26.11 33.35
CA ASN A 339 8.13 27.05 33.38
C ASN A 339 8.41 28.43 32.76
N THR A 340 9.48 28.65 32.05
CA THR A 340 9.92 29.91 31.48
C THR A 340 9.61 30.10 29.99
N ASP A 341 9.12 29.04 29.33
CA ASP A 341 8.81 29.13 27.92
C ASP A 341 7.29 29.25 27.70
N ILE A 342 6.84 30.46 27.39
CA ILE A 342 5.43 30.80 27.16
C ILE A 342 4.91 30.07 25.91
N GLU A 343 5.73 29.85 24.90
CA GLU A 343 5.34 29.10 23.69
C GLU A 343 5.12 27.62 24.02
N ALA A 344 6.01 27.02 24.81
CA ALA A 344 5.84 25.64 25.29
C ALA A 344 4.62 25.50 26.22
N TYR A 345 4.31 26.52 27.01
CA TYR A 345 3.13 26.56 27.89
C TYR A 345 1.82 26.63 27.09
N ASN A 346 1.82 27.32 25.93
CA ASN A 346 0.66 27.48 25.06
C ASN A 346 0.46 26.29 24.10
N ALA A 347 1.44 25.45 23.92
CA ALA A 347 1.32 24.26 23.06
C ALA A 347 0.48 23.17 23.77
N LYS A 348 -0.84 23.26 23.57
CA LYS A 348 -1.83 22.36 24.16
C LYS A 348 -1.97 21.09 23.30
N LYS A 349 -1.14 20.06 23.55
CA LYS A 349 -1.09 18.84 22.75
C LYS A 349 -1.57 17.63 23.54
N TYR A 350 -2.08 16.63 22.80
CA TYR A 350 -2.33 15.30 23.34
C TYR A 350 -1.28 14.34 22.81
N LYS A 351 -0.76 13.47 23.66
CA LYS A 351 0.08 12.34 23.27
C LYS A 351 -0.77 11.08 23.36
N VAL A 352 -0.95 10.43 22.24
CA VAL A 352 -1.46 9.06 22.14
C VAL A 352 -0.29 8.12 22.17
N TYR A 353 -0.32 7.12 23.04
CA TYR A 353 0.75 6.14 23.15
C TYR A 353 0.20 4.78 23.55
N GLY A 354 0.89 3.74 23.19
CA GLY A 354 0.48 2.39 23.51
C GLY A 354 1.01 1.37 22.53
N TYR A 355 0.27 0.31 22.33
CA TYR A 355 0.64 -0.76 21.43
C TYR A 355 -0.58 -1.54 20.95
N TYR A 356 -0.36 -2.33 19.91
CA TYR A 356 -1.24 -3.41 19.50
C TYR A 356 -0.41 -4.63 19.07
N TYR A 357 -1.04 -5.79 19.02
CA TYR A 357 -0.45 -6.99 18.43
C TYR A 357 -1.04 -7.19 17.05
N ASP A 358 -0.19 -7.24 16.02
CA ASP A 358 -0.67 -7.49 14.67
C ASP A 358 -1.18 -8.93 14.52
N LYS A 359 -2.23 -9.10 13.74
CA LYS A 359 -2.91 -10.41 13.61
C LYS A 359 -2.08 -11.44 12.83
N ILE A 360 -1.09 -11.02 12.08
CA ILE A 360 -0.32 -11.88 11.16
C ILE A 360 0.81 -12.59 11.89
N THR A 361 1.60 -11.83 12.64
CA THR A 361 2.77 -12.37 13.35
C THR A 361 2.52 -12.52 14.84
N GLY A 362 1.49 -11.88 15.37
CA GLY A 362 1.28 -11.76 16.82
C GLY A 362 2.32 -10.88 17.51
N GLU A 363 3.12 -10.14 16.74
CA GLU A 363 4.15 -9.27 17.30
C GLU A 363 3.56 -7.94 17.74
N LYS A 364 4.16 -7.41 18.81
CA LYS A 364 3.83 -6.09 19.35
C LYS A 364 4.27 -4.99 18.38
N VAL A 365 3.38 -4.03 18.17
CA VAL A 365 3.66 -2.79 17.42
C VAL A 365 3.38 -1.63 18.36
N ASP A 366 4.40 -0.85 18.68
CA ASP A 366 4.24 0.34 19.51
C ASP A 366 3.67 1.50 18.67
N VAL A 367 2.88 2.36 19.33
CA VAL A 367 2.24 3.52 18.71
C VAL A 367 2.53 4.75 19.55
N GLU A 368 2.94 5.81 18.87
CA GLU A 368 3.12 7.11 19.50
C GLU A 368 2.73 8.23 18.51
N LEU A 369 1.65 8.97 18.83
CA LEU A 369 1.17 10.10 18.03
C LEU A 369 1.08 11.35 18.89
N VAL A 370 1.36 12.50 18.29
CA VAL A 370 1.05 13.81 18.89
C VAL A 370 -0.10 14.43 18.12
N VAL A 371 -1.14 14.79 18.87
CA VAL A 371 -2.34 15.45 18.36
C VAL A 371 -2.33 16.90 18.83
N ASP A 372 -2.20 17.84 17.92
CA ASP A 372 -2.08 19.26 18.19
C ASP A 372 -3.36 20.01 17.85
N PRO A 373 -4.19 20.38 18.86
CA PRO A 373 -5.41 21.16 18.62
C PRO A 373 -5.16 22.57 18.09
N THR A 374 -3.97 23.13 18.31
CA THR A 374 -3.67 24.50 17.91
C THR A 374 -3.28 24.62 16.45
N SER A 375 -2.57 23.65 15.91
CA SER A 375 -2.22 23.55 14.48
C SER A 375 -3.17 22.66 13.69
N MET A 376 -4.05 21.91 14.35
CA MET A 376 -4.90 20.87 13.74
C MET A 376 -4.05 19.76 13.11
N GLU A 377 -2.94 19.41 13.74
CA GLU A 377 -1.97 18.42 13.26
C GLU A 377 -1.97 17.15 14.09
N VAL A 378 -1.65 16.04 13.45
CA VAL A 378 -1.35 14.76 14.10
C VAL A 378 0.01 14.29 13.57
N GLU A 379 0.94 14.13 14.46
CA GLU A 379 2.31 13.70 14.14
C GLU A 379 2.58 12.30 14.69
N ASN A 380 3.19 11.44 13.88
CA ASN A 380 3.69 10.13 14.32
C ASN A 380 5.15 10.28 14.73
N LEU A 381 5.48 10.02 15.98
CA LEU A 381 6.82 10.14 16.54
C LEU A 381 7.68 8.88 16.37
N LEU A 382 7.10 7.78 15.89
CA LEU A 382 7.80 6.50 15.67
C LEU A 382 8.12 6.24 14.19
N ALA A 383 7.75 7.15 13.29
CA ALA A 383 7.89 7.01 11.84
C ALA A 383 9.27 7.46 11.33
#